data_180afceac614372f0862a9c808953ac5
#
_entry.id   180afceac614372f0862a9c808953ac5
#
_cell.length_a   1.000
_cell.length_b   1.000
_cell.length_c   1.000
_cell.angle_alpha   90.00
_cell.angle_beta   90.00
_cell.angle_gamma   90.00
#
_symmetry.space_group_name_H-M   'P 1'
#
loop_
_entity.id
_entity.type
_entity.pdbx_description
1 polymer ?
#
loop_
_entity_poly.entity_id
_entity_poly.type
_entity_poly.pdbx_seq_one_letter_code
_entity_poly.pdbx_strand_id
1 'polypeptide(L)'
;MKAKFLSDIHYDFARKEKQKKIEAYGKDADLLLISGDFGNSLDDIQECLEVISKSCKKFVFVLGNHDLTVEWDNDISTTEEKVKRIDEFASKLGNATLLGYRQHVTLVDNVLIGGTMGIWDVRYDDYLSEFDWKMNWFDGKYWGKDVALHKIAEVEMERLEYITRAKPQIVLTHFAPWQCNTNPKYRGSRDNKYFYFNIDHYDYSGIKYWGCGHTHDAHKLMIGDTQVMLNPLGYGTHEENPYALHNLSADDFTVEI
;
A
#
# COMPACT_ATOMS: atom_id res chain seq x y z
N MET A 1 -21.28 -4.64 -5.89
CA MET A 1 -20.68 -3.63 -4.97
C MET A 1 -19.59 -2.88 -5.71
N LYS A 2 -19.73 -1.54 -5.78
CA LYS A 2 -18.75 -0.69 -6.48
C LYS A 2 -17.50 -0.49 -5.62
N ALA A 3 -16.40 -1.13 -6.00
CA ALA A 3 -15.12 -1.00 -5.32
C ALA A 3 -14.13 -0.16 -6.15
N LYS A 4 -13.36 0.70 -5.48
CA LYS A 4 -12.36 1.57 -6.10
C LYS A 4 -11.01 1.40 -5.42
N PHE A 5 -9.95 1.32 -6.23
CA PHE A 5 -8.57 1.18 -5.75
C PHE A 5 -7.86 2.53 -5.70
N LEU A 6 -7.05 2.73 -4.66
CA LEU A 6 -6.25 3.94 -4.43
C LEU A 6 -4.93 3.58 -3.75
N SER A 7 -3.87 4.36 -3.99
CA SER A 7 -2.58 4.19 -3.31
C SER A 7 -1.81 5.50 -3.24
N ASP A 8 -0.71 5.50 -2.51
CA ASP A 8 0.30 6.58 -2.50
C ASP A 8 -0.36 7.96 -2.35
N ILE A 9 -1.16 8.11 -1.29
CA ILE A 9 -1.96 9.31 -1.08
C ILE A 9 -1.07 10.49 -0.74
N HIS A 10 -0.05 10.29 0.13
CA HIS A 10 0.87 11.33 0.58
C HIS A 10 0.14 12.62 0.98
N TYR A 11 -0.74 12.51 1.96
CA TYR A 11 -1.65 13.57 2.37
C TYR A 11 -0.92 14.81 2.91
N ASP A 12 0.27 14.62 3.47
CA ASP A 12 1.20 15.65 3.91
C ASP A 12 1.63 16.60 2.77
N PHE A 13 1.56 16.15 1.52
CA PHE A 13 1.78 16.96 0.33
C PHE A 13 0.45 17.47 -0.24
N ALA A 14 0.22 18.80 -0.23
CA ALA A 14 -0.96 19.43 -0.81
C ALA A 14 -2.32 18.98 -0.21
N ARG A 15 -2.44 18.92 1.15
CA ARG A 15 -3.61 18.43 1.92
C ARG A 15 -4.98 18.82 1.34
N LYS A 16 -5.22 20.11 1.06
CA LYS A 16 -6.51 20.60 0.54
C LYS A 16 -6.88 20.03 -0.83
N GLU A 17 -5.88 19.83 -1.68
CA GLU A 17 -6.09 19.23 -3.00
C GLU A 17 -6.34 17.73 -2.88
N LYS A 18 -5.57 17.05 -2.04
CA LYS A 18 -5.74 15.62 -1.74
C LYS A 18 -7.12 15.34 -1.14
N GLN A 19 -7.54 16.13 -0.17
CA GLN A 19 -8.87 16.04 0.40
C GLN A 19 -9.96 16.08 -0.69
N LYS A 20 -9.94 17.08 -1.56
CA LYS A 20 -10.91 17.21 -2.67
C LYS A 20 -10.90 16.00 -3.61
N LYS A 21 -9.70 15.49 -3.94
CA LYS A 21 -9.56 14.30 -4.79
C LYS A 21 -10.15 13.06 -4.12
N ILE A 22 -9.85 12.84 -2.84
CA ILE A 22 -10.37 11.72 -2.03
C ILE A 22 -11.90 11.81 -1.93
N GLU A 23 -12.45 12.98 -1.58
CA GLU A 23 -13.90 13.19 -1.46
C GLU A 23 -14.62 12.96 -2.79
N ALA A 24 -14.06 13.46 -3.90
CA ALA A 24 -14.64 13.26 -5.23
C ALA A 24 -14.57 11.78 -5.65
N TYR A 25 -13.45 11.11 -5.41
CA TYR A 25 -13.24 9.72 -5.79
C TYR A 25 -14.06 8.76 -4.94
N GLY A 26 -14.16 9.00 -3.64
CA GLY A 26 -14.89 8.15 -2.69
C GLY A 26 -16.41 8.25 -2.75
N LYS A 27 -16.94 9.38 -3.23
CA LYS A 27 -18.36 9.77 -3.11
C LYS A 27 -19.39 8.69 -3.45
N ASP A 28 -19.13 7.87 -4.46
CA ASP A 28 -20.03 6.79 -4.94
C ASP A 28 -19.37 5.40 -4.83
N ALA A 29 -18.33 5.29 -4.00
CA ALA A 29 -17.74 4.01 -3.68
C ALA A 29 -18.50 3.32 -2.54
N ASP A 30 -18.89 2.06 -2.77
CA ASP A 30 -19.34 1.21 -1.68
C ASP A 30 -18.17 0.76 -0.82
N LEU A 31 -17.00 0.56 -1.48
CA LEU A 31 -15.76 0.13 -0.85
C LEU A 31 -14.56 0.85 -1.48
N LEU A 32 -13.71 1.48 -0.65
CA LEU A 32 -12.37 1.90 -1.05
C LEU A 32 -11.34 0.85 -0.61
N LEU A 33 -10.43 0.50 -1.51
CA LEU A 33 -9.34 -0.44 -1.34
C LEU A 33 -8.02 0.34 -1.46
N ILE A 34 -7.28 0.49 -0.35
CA ILE A 34 -6.18 1.44 -0.30
C ILE A 34 -4.86 0.74 0.00
N SER A 35 -3.89 0.92 -0.88
CA SER A 35 -2.59 0.25 -0.87
C SER A 35 -1.47 1.13 -0.29
N GLY A 36 -1.73 1.78 0.85
CA GLY A 36 -0.69 2.42 1.68
C GLY A 36 -0.25 3.81 1.25
N ASP A 37 0.72 4.33 2.00
CA ASP A 37 1.34 5.65 1.89
C ASP A 37 0.33 6.79 2.05
N PHE A 38 -0.26 6.87 3.24
CA PHE A 38 -1.17 7.94 3.63
C PHE A 38 -0.42 9.24 3.95
N GLY A 39 0.75 9.13 4.60
CA GLY A 39 1.59 10.26 4.98
C GLY A 39 2.75 9.87 5.90
N ASN A 40 3.61 10.83 6.24
CA ASN A 40 4.79 10.58 7.05
C ASN A 40 4.54 10.67 8.56
N SER A 41 3.71 11.59 9.03
CA SER A 41 3.40 11.72 10.46
C SER A 41 2.10 11.00 10.84
N LEU A 42 1.97 10.62 12.12
CA LEU A 42 0.72 10.04 12.63
C LEU A 42 -0.47 10.99 12.45
N ASP A 43 -0.27 12.29 12.68
CA ASP A 43 -1.32 13.30 12.53
C ASP A 43 -1.83 13.37 11.08
N ASP A 44 -0.92 13.35 10.09
CA ASP A 44 -1.29 13.34 8.67
C ASP A 44 -2.07 12.09 8.29
N ILE A 45 -1.63 10.93 8.77
CA ILE A 45 -2.29 9.66 8.54
C ILE A 45 -3.70 9.67 9.14
N GLN A 46 -3.87 10.13 10.37
CA GLN A 46 -5.16 10.20 11.05
C GLN A 46 -6.12 11.16 10.34
N GLU A 47 -5.66 12.37 9.97
CA GLU A 47 -6.46 13.33 9.20
C GLU A 47 -6.89 12.74 7.86
N CYS A 48 -5.98 12.07 7.15
CA CYS A 48 -6.28 11.39 5.89
C CYS A 48 -7.35 10.30 6.06
N LEU A 49 -7.20 9.43 7.07
CA LEU A 49 -8.17 8.37 7.38
C LEU A 49 -9.55 8.94 7.73
N GLU A 50 -9.62 10.09 8.43
CA GLU A 50 -10.89 10.77 8.68
C GLU A 50 -11.56 11.27 7.40
N VAL A 51 -10.80 11.86 6.48
CA VAL A 51 -11.31 12.32 5.18
C VAL A 51 -11.85 11.14 4.39
N ILE A 52 -11.11 10.04 4.35
CA ILE A 52 -11.54 8.80 3.66
C ILE A 52 -12.83 8.25 4.29
N SER A 53 -12.86 8.15 5.62
CA SER A 53 -14.02 7.64 6.36
C SER A 53 -15.31 8.41 6.06
N LYS A 54 -15.22 9.72 5.84
CA LYS A 54 -16.35 10.58 5.50
C LYS A 54 -16.75 10.51 4.02
N SER A 55 -15.87 10.00 3.15
CA SER A 55 -16.05 10.02 1.70
C SER A 55 -16.61 8.73 1.11
N CYS A 56 -16.61 7.61 1.83
CA CYS A 56 -17.08 6.30 1.34
C CYS A 56 -17.85 5.52 2.41
N LYS A 57 -18.55 4.47 2.01
CA LYS A 57 -19.31 3.64 2.97
C LYS A 57 -18.42 2.76 3.82
N LYS A 58 -17.41 2.11 3.21
CA LYS A 58 -16.42 1.24 3.86
C LYS A 58 -15.07 1.42 3.18
N PHE A 59 -14.00 1.20 3.92
CA PHE A 59 -12.68 1.07 3.33
C PHE A 59 -11.82 0.03 4.02
N VAL A 60 -11.01 -0.65 3.23
CA VAL A 60 -10.01 -1.63 3.66
C VAL A 60 -8.65 -1.13 3.17
N PHE A 61 -7.66 -1.17 4.03
CA PHE A 61 -6.35 -0.62 3.70
C PHE A 61 -5.20 -1.42 4.29
N VAL A 62 -4.05 -1.29 3.68
CA VAL A 62 -2.75 -1.68 4.21
C VAL A 62 -1.90 -0.44 4.43
N LEU A 63 -0.83 -0.56 5.20
CA LEU A 63 0.16 0.51 5.35
C LEU A 63 1.21 0.42 4.25
N GLY A 64 1.79 1.57 3.91
CA GLY A 64 2.96 1.67 3.06
C GLY A 64 4.22 2.00 3.85
N ASN A 65 5.35 2.12 3.17
CA ASN A 65 6.63 2.38 3.82
C ASN A 65 6.71 3.78 4.46
N HIS A 66 6.04 4.78 3.89
CA HIS A 66 5.98 6.12 4.49
C HIS A 66 5.16 6.14 5.79
N ASP A 67 4.13 5.31 5.92
CA ASP A 67 3.31 5.23 7.13
C ASP A 67 4.06 4.67 8.34
N LEU A 68 5.20 4.00 8.12
CA LEU A 68 6.03 3.38 9.16
C LEU A 68 7.14 4.29 9.71
N THR A 69 7.33 5.47 9.13
CA THR A 69 8.35 6.43 9.56
C THR A 69 8.01 7.02 10.92
N VAL A 70 9.02 7.29 11.75
CA VAL A 70 8.85 7.89 13.10
C VAL A 70 9.54 9.25 13.24
N GLU A 71 10.31 9.68 12.26
CA GLU A 71 11.10 10.92 12.29
C GLU A 71 10.23 12.17 12.43
N TRP A 72 9.00 12.14 11.91
CA TRP A 72 8.08 13.28 11.93
C TRP A 72 7.11 13.27 13.11
N ASP A 73 7.24 12.31 14.03
CA ASP A 73 6.40 12.19 15.22
C ASP A 73 7.20 12.58 16.49
N ASN A 74 6.67 13.48 17.28
CA ASN A 74 7.39 14.01 18.46
C ASN A 74 7.41 13.03 19.64
N ASP A 75 6.43 12.16 19.74
CA ASP A 75 6.15 11.30 20.91
C ASP A 75 6.13 9.80 20.56
N ILE A 76 6.56 9.43 19.35
CA ILE A 76 6.66 8.05 18.87
C ILE A 76 8.12 7.75 18.55
N SER A 77 8.63 6.66 19.11
CA SER A 77 10.03 6.26 18.90
C SER A 77 10.19 4.91 18.20
N THR A 78 9.10 4.16 18.06
CA THR A 78 9.09 2.84 17.43
C THR A 78 8.02 2.73 16.35
N THR A 79 8.33 1.99 15.30
CA THR A 79 7.38 1.70 14.22
C THR A 79 6.18 0.89 14.74
N GLU A 80 6.41 -0.04 15.66
CA GLU A 80 5.34 -0.84 16.28
C GLU A 80 4.32 0.05 17.01
N GLU A 81 4.80 1.03 17.80
CA GLU A 81 3.92 1.97 18.50
C GLU A 81 3.08 2.79 17.51
N LYS A 82 3.69 3.27 16.43
CA LYS A 82 2.98 4.03 15.40
C LYS A 82 1.89 3.20 14.73
N VAL A 83 2.21 1.99 14.29
CA VAL A 83 1.24 1.07 13.68
C VAL A 83 0.08 0.77 14.63
N LYS A 84 0.38 0.56 15.91
CA LYS A 84 -0.64 0.37 16.96
C LYS A 84 -1.57 1.56 17.08
N ARG A 85 -1.03 2.79 17.09
CA ARG A 85 -1.85 4.03 17.18
C ARG A 85 -2.71 4.22 15.93
N ILE A 86 -2.20 3.90 14.75
CA ILE A 86 -2.99 3.93 13.50
C ILE A 86 -4.15 2.92 13.58
N ASP A 87 -3.90 1.70 14.02
CA ASP A 87 -4.92 0.65 14.15
C ASP A 87 -6.00 1.04 15.19
N GLU A 88 -5.59 1.57 16.35
CA GLU A 88 -6.51 2.06 17.37
C GLU A 88 -7.38 3.23 16.89
N PHE A 89 -6.81 4.12 16.07
CA PHE A 89 -7.55 5.21 15.46
C PHE A 89 -8.53 4.69 14.41
N ALA A 90 -8.07 3.88 13.47
CA ALA A 90 -8.91 3.29 12.43
C ALA A 90 -10.11 2.50 13.01
N SER A 91 -9.89 1.77 14.10
CA SER A 91 -10.95 1.03 14.79
C SER A 91 -12.08 1.91 15.33
N LYS A 92 -11.80 3.19 15.63
CA LYS A 92 -12.81 4.15 16.11
C LYS A 92 -13.65 4.76 15.00
N LEU A 93 -13.20 4.69 13.75
CA LEU A 93 -13.93 5.25 12.60
C LEU A 93 -15.18 4.43 12.22
N GLY A 94 -15.23 3.15 12.59
CA GLY A 94 -16.38 2.27 12.43
C GLY A 94 -16.60 1.73 11.02
N ASN A 95 -15.98 2.30 9.98
CA ASN A 95 -16.03 1.84 8.59
C ASN A 95 -14.66 1.53 7.98
N ALA A 96 -13.60 1.52 8.79
CA ALA A 96 -12.22 1.27 8.43
C ALA A 96 -11.78 -0.13 8.83
N THR A 97 -10.98 -0.79 8.00
CA THR A 97 -10.32 -2.06 8.33
C THR A 97 -8.86 -2.02 7.89
N LEU A 98 -7.93 -2.05 8.85
CA LEU A 98 -6.50 -2.22 8.60
C LEU A 98 -6.16 -3.70 8.45
N LEU A 99 -5.48 -4.06 7.37
CA LEU A 99 -4.87 -5.38 7.15
C LEU A 99 -3.35 -5.31 7.27
N GLY A 100 -2.73 -6.44 7.59
CA GLY A 100 -1.27 -6.52 7.72
C GLY A 100 -0.73 -6.26 9.13
N TYR A 101 -1.60 -6.06 10.12
CA TYR A 101 -1.20 -5.91 11.52
C TYR A 101 -1.83 -6.99 12.41
N ARG A 102 -3.04 -6.78 12.95
CA ARG A 102 -3.73 -7.77 13.81
C ARG A 102 -4.47 -8.84 13.01
N GLN A 103 -4.84 -8.49 11.79
CA GLN A 103 -5.52 -9.38 10.86
C GLN A 103 -4.94 -9.22 9.45
N HIS A 104 -5.01 -10.28 8.66
CA HIS A 104 -4.44 -10.30 7.30
C HIS A 104 -5.50 -10.57 6.25
N VAL A 105 -6.69 -10.96 6.67
CA VAL A 105 -7.88 -11.17 5.81
C VAL A 105 -9.11 -10.61 6.50
N THR A 106 -10.07 -10.14 5.70
CA THR A 106 -11.38 -9.67 6.18
C THR A 106 -12.47 -10.01 5.17
N LEU A 107 -13.70 -10.15 5.64
CA LEU A 107 -14.87 -10.38 4.80
C LEU A 107 -15.72 -9.12 4.74
N VAL A 108 -15.92 -8.59 3.53
CA VAL A 108 -16.78 -7.43 3.28
C VAL A 108 -17.86 -7.85 2.27
N ASP A 109 -19.13 -7.89 2.71
CA ASP A 109 -20.29 -8.22 1.86
C ASP A 109 -20.06 -9.50 0.99
N ASN A 110 -19.56 -10.57 1.61
CA ASN A 110 -19.19 -11.87 1.02
C ASN A 110 -17.96 -11.87 0.09
N VAL A 111 -17.20 -10.78 0.04
CA VAL A 111 -15.91 -10.72 -0.65
C VAL A 111 -14.79 -10.87 0.35
N LEU A 112 -13.97 -11.91 0.23
CA LEU A 112 -12.79 -12.11 1.06
C LEU A 112 -11.65 -11.24 0.51
N ILE A 113 -11.10 -10.39 1.36
CA ILE A 113 -10.01 -9.47 1.04
C ILE A 113 -8.83 -9.80 1.93
N GLY A 114 -7.67 -10.01 1.34
CA GLY A 114 -6.41 -10.17 2.04
C GLY A 114 -5.51 -8.95 1.89
N GLY A 115 -4.59 -8.72 2.81
CA GLY A 115 -3.65 -7.61 2.65
C GLY A 115 -2.55 -7.56 3.70
N THR A 116 -1.41 -7.03 3.26
CA THR A 116 -0.23 -6.68 4.07
C THR A 116 0.59 -5.64 3.31
N MET A 117 1.59 -5.02 3.94
CA MET A 117 2.46 -4.06 3.24
C MET A 117 3.18 -4.72 2.05
N GLY A 118 3.68 -5.92 2.24
CA GLY A 118 4.65 -6.53 1.34
C GLY A 118 6.01 -5.83 1.46
N ILE A 119 7.06 -6.51 1.10
CA ILE A 119 8.41 -5.94 0.94
C ILE A 119 9.19 -6.86 0.02
N TRP A 120 10.24 -6.34 -0.63
CA TRP A 120 11.10 -7.20 -1.45
C TRP A 120 11.72 -8.35 -0.64
N ASP A 121 11.96 -9.48 -1.31
CA ASP A 121 12.53 -10.64 -0.66
C ASP A 121 14.05 -10.48 -0.48
N VAL A 122 14.46 -10.12 0.72
CA VAL A 122 15.88 -9.91 1.10
C VAL A 122 16.74 -11.17 0.98
N ARG A 123 16.14 -12.36 0.95
CA ARG A 123 16.88 -13.64 0.81
C ARG A 123 17.62 -13.75 -0.54
N TYR A 124 17.15 -13.03 -1.53
CA TYR A 124 17.75 -12.99 -2.87
C TYR A 124 18.63 -11.77 -3.10
N ASP A 125 18.96 -11.04 -2.03
CA ASP A 125 19.79 -9.83 -2.11
C ASP A 125 21.13 -10.00 -1.37
N ASP A 126 22.18 -10.32 -2.12
CA ASP A 126 23.54 -10.41 -1.63
C ASP A 126 24.24 -9.04 -1.47
N TYR A 127 23.56 -7.94 -1.84
CA TYR A 127 24.19 -6.62 -1.97
C TYR A 127 23.73 -5.59 -0.95
N LEU A 128 22.49 -5.68 -0.44
CA LEU A 128 21.99 -4.72 0.53
C LEU A 128 22.18 -5.27 1.95
N SER A 129 23.20 -4.78 2.63
CA SER A 129 23.38 -5.08 4.04
C SER A 129 22.39 -4.28 4.90
N GLU A 130 22.11 -4.78 6.11
CA GLU A 130 21.32 -4.04 7.12
C GLU A 130 21.91 -2.64 7.36
N PHE A 131 23.24 -2.52 7.35
CA PHE A 131 23.93 -1.24 7.51
C PHE A 131 23.67 -0.30 6.33
N ASP A 132 23.81 -0.78 5.09
CA ASP A 132 23.55 0.04 3.90
C ASP A 132 22.09 0.48 3.83
N TRP A 133 21.17 -0.41 4.18
CA TRP A 133 19.74 -0.09 4.24
C TRP A 133 19.50 1.06 5.24
N LYS A 134 20.03 0.96 6.47
CA LYS A 134 19.87 2.00 7.49
C LYS A 134 20.54 3.32 7.12
N MET A 135 21.61 3.29 6.37
CA MET A 135 22.38 4.49 6.04
C MET A 135 21.92 5.19 4.76
N ASN A 136 21.40 4.44 3.79
CA ASN A 136 21.20 4.95 2.42
C ASN A 136 19.75 4.91 1.95
N TRP A 137 18.91 4.04 2.53
CA TRP A 137 17.53 3.92 2.13
C TRP A 137 16.59 4.73 3.03
N PHE A 138 15.52 5.26 2.42
CA PHE A 138 14.50 6.04 3.13
C PHE A 138 13.96 5.26 4.33
N ASP A 139 13.50 4.04 4.12
CA ASP A 139 12.89 3.20 5.14
C ASP A 139 13.85 2.95 6.31
N GLY A 140 15.07 2.56 5.98
CA GLY A 140 16.10 2.28 6.99
C GLY A 140 16.47 3.49 7.84
N LYS A 141 16.42 4.72 7.26
CA LYS A 141 16.72 5.96 7.96
C LYS A 141 15.61 6.42 8.88
N TYR A 142 14.36 6.27 8.45
CA TYR A 142 13.22 6.97 9.05
C TYR A 142 12.24 6.07 9.77
N TRP A 143 12.37 4.75 9.61
CA TRP A 143 11.62 3.80 10.45
C TRP A 143 12.20 3.72 11.85
N GLY A 144 11.41 3.23 12.79
CA GLY A 144 11.84 3.08 14.18
C GLY A 144 13.04 2.14 14.33
N LYS A 145 13.84 2.36 15.37
CA LYS A 145 15.04 1.54 15.66
C LYS A 145 14.71 0.08 16.01
N ASP A 146 13.46 -0.20 16.30
CA ASP A 146 12.89 -1.54 16.54
C ASP A 146 12.83 -2.39 15.27
N VAL A 147 12.89 -1.77 14.08
CA VAL A 147 12.81 -2.47 12.80
C VAL A 147 14.18 -2.93 12.34
N ALA A 148 14.26 -4.21 11.97
CA ALA A 148 15.37 -4.81 11.25
C ALA A 148 14.87 -5.35 9.90
N LEU A 149 15.61 -5.06 8.82
CA LEU A 149 15.22 -5.40 7.45
C LEU A 149 14.86 -6.89 7.28
N HIS A 150 15.73 -7.77 7.78
CA HIS A 150 15.48 -9.22 7.66
C HIS A 150 14.23 -9.68 8.40
N LYS A 151 13.97 -9.11 9.58
CA LYS A 151 12.79 -9.48 10.38
C LYS A 151 11.49 -9.04 9.73
N ILE A 152 11.43 -7.79 9.23
CA ILE A 152 10.22 -7.31 8.58
C ILE A 152 9.96 -8.08 7.28
N ALA A 153 10.99 -8.39 6.51
CA ALA A 153 10.85 -9.19 5.30
C ALA A 153 10.35 -10.61 5.60
N GLU A 154 10.86 -11.26 6.63
CA GLU A 154 10.40 -12.58 7.08
C GLU A 154 8.91 -12.54 7.47
N VAL A 155 8.52 -11.57 8.29
CA VAL A 155 7.12 -11.39 8.72
C VAL A 155 6.20 -11.11 7.53
N GLU A 156 6.60 -10.26 6.60
CA GLU A 156 5.78 -9.96 5.41
C GLU A 156 5.62 -11.18 4.49
N MET A 157 6.66 -12.00 4.35
CA MET A 157 6.55 -13.26 3.58
C MET A 157 5.61 -14.27 4.24
N GLU A 158 5.68 -14.43 5.57
CA GLU A 158 4.75 -15.29 6.31
C GLU A 158 3.30 -14.82 6.15
N ARG A 159 3.07 -13.50 6.19
CA ARG A 159 1.75 -12.90 5.96
C ARG A 159 1.24 -13.16 4.54
N LEU A 160 2.08 -12.99 3.54
CA LEU A 160 1.75 -13.27 2.14
C LEU A 160 1.40 -14.76 1.93
N GLU A 161 2.16 -15.67 2.55
CA GLU A 161 1.85 -17.10 2.53
C GLU A 161 0.49 -17.41 3.16
N TYR A 162 0.20 -16.82 4.32
CA TYR A 162 -1.10 -16.96 4.97
C TYR A 162 -2.25 -16.42 4.08
N ILE A 163 -2.07 -15.22 3.52
CA ILE A 163 -3.07 -14.56 2.67
C ILE A 163 -3.35 -15.40 1.42
N THR A 164 -2.32 -15.84 0.70
CA THR A 164 -2.49 -16.62 -0.52
C THR A 164 -3.12 -17.99 -0.26
N ARG A 165 -2.82 -18.63 0.87
CA ARG A 165 -3.49 -19.86 1.30
C ARG A 165 -4.98 -19.67 1.63
N ALA A 166 -5.38 -18.50 2.11
CA ALA A 166 -6.78 -18.18 2.37
C ALA A 166 -7.61 -17.99 1.09
N LYS A 167 -6.96 -17.87 -0.09
CA LYS A 167 -7.59 -17.70 -1.40
C LYS A 167 -8.60 -16.54 -1.46
N PRO A 168 -8.21 -15.30 -1.06
CA PRO A 168 -9.11 -14.16 -1.15
C PRO A 168 -9.38 -13.81 -2.62
N GLN A 169 -10.52 -13.16 -2.88
CA GLN A 169 -10.82 -12.61 -4.21
C GLN A 169 -10.00 -11.35 -4.53
N ILE A 170 -9.64 -10.60 -3.48
CA ILE A 170 -8.87 -9.35 -3.59
C ILE A 170 -7.69 -9.41 -2.65
N VAL A 171 -6.54 -8.95 -3.12
CA VAL A 171 -5.35 -8.73 -2.29
C VAL A 171 -4.91 -7.27 -2.38
N LEU A 172 -4.49 -6.72 -1.25
CA LEU A 172 -3.84 -5.41 -1.16
C LEU A 172 -2.41 -5.59 -0.66
N THR A 173 -1.46 -5.01 -1.38
CA THR A 173 -0.10 -4.80 -0.89
C THR A 173 0.32 -3.37 -1.20
N HIS A 174 1.29 -2.82 -0.45
CA HIS A 174 1.87 -1.55 -0.85
C HIS A 174 2.97 -1.76 -1.89
N PHE A 175 3.93 -2.64 -1.61
CA PHE A 175 4.93 -2.99 -2.61
C PHE A 175 4.31 -3.77 -3.78
N ALA A 176 4.87 -3.55 -4.98
CA ALA A 176 4.39 -4.21 -6.17
C ALA A 176 4.64 -5.73 -6.14
N PRO A 177 3.69 -6.58 -6.56
CA PRO A 177 3.85 -8.04 -6.51
C PRO A 177 4.73 -8.60 -7.63
N TRP A 178 4.97 -7.85 -8.72
CA TRP A 178 5.77 -8.26 -9.88
C TRP A 178 6.62 -7.12 -10.42
N GLN A 179 7.74 -7.48 -11.03
CA GLN A 179 8.64 -6.52 -11.67
C GLN A 179 7.97 -5.68 -12.76
N CYS A 180 7.01 -6.23 -13.48
CA CYS A 180 6.29 -5.49 -14.54
C CYS A 180 5.43 -4.34 -14.03
N ASN A 181 5.18 -4.27 -12.73
CA ASN A 181 4.49 -3.14 -12.09
C ASN A 181 5.41 -1.96 -11.77
N THR A 182 6.71 -2.07 -12.05
CA THR A 182 7.64 -0.96 -11.87
C THR A 182 7.79 -0.13 -13.15
N ASN A 183 8.09 1.16 -13.00
CA ASN A 183 8.21 2.07 -14.15
C ASN A 183 9.28 1.57 -15.15
N PRO A 184 8.95 1.47 -16.45
CA PRO A 184 9.88 0.99 -17.48
C PRO A 184 11.21 1.78 -17.56
N LYS A 185 11.24 3.06 -17.15
CA LYS A 185 12.47 3.87 -17.14
C LYS A 185 13.55 3.31 -16.20
N TYR A 186 13.13 2.54 -15.17
CA TYR A 186 14.05 1.91 -14.22
C TYR A 186 14.42 0.47 -14.59
N ARG A 187 13.90 -0.05 -15.72
CA ARG A 187 14.28 -1.40 -16.19
C ARG A 187 15.79 -1.46 -16.42
N GLY A 188 16.43 -2.45 -15.78
CA GLY A 188 17.89 -2.60 -15.81
C GLY A 188 18.64 -1.79 -14.74
N SER A 189 17.95 -0.94 -13.97
CA SER A 189 18.54 -0.41 -12.74
C SER A 189 18.74 -1.52 -11.72
N ARG A 190 19.88 -1.53 -11.05
CA ARG A 190 20.19 -2.46 -9.97
C ARG A 190 19.19 -2.35 -8.81
N ASP A 191 18.70 -1.12 -8.56
CA ASP A 191 17.84 -0.83 -7.42
C ASP A 191 16.37 -1.16 -7.67
N ASN A 192 16.00 -1.46 -8.93
CA ASN A 192 14.62 -1.76 -9.28
C ASN A 192 14.02 -2.94 -8.48
N LYS A 193 14.88 -3.91 -8.08
CA LYS A 193 14.47 -5.07 -7.28
C LYS A 193 13.94 -4.72 -5.88
N TYR A 194 14.20 -3.53 -5.37
CA TYR A 194 13.71 -3.06 -4.08
C TYR A 194 12.31 -2.43 -4.13
N PHE A 195 11.71 -2.37 -5.31
CA PHE A 195 10.37 -1.80 -5.52
C PHE A 195 9.28 -2.85 -5.70
N TYR A 196 9.64 -4.14 -5.73
CA TYR A 196 8.68 -5.23 -5.88
C TYR A 196 9.14 -6.47 -5.11
N PHE A 197 8.20 -7.36 -4.84
CA PHE A 197 8.50 -8.73 -4.43
C PHE A 197 8.01 -9.70 -5.52
N ASN A 198 8.54 -10.92 -5.54
CA ASN A 198 8.13 -11.90 -6.53
C ASN A 198 7.07 -12.84 -5.97
N ILE A 199 5.81 -12.64 -6.39
CA ILE A 199 4.68 -13.47 -5.96
C ILE A 199 4.66 -14.86 -6.61
N ASP A 200 5.47 -15.12 -7.64
CA ASP A 200 5.49 -16.40 -8.36
C ASP A 200 5.86 -17.60 -7.47
N HIS A 201 6.38 -17.35 -6.28
CA HIS A 201 6.65 -18.37 -5.27
C HIS A 201 5.41 -18.81 -4.49
N TYR A 202 4.26 -18.16 -4.69
CA TYR A 202 3.02 -18.42 -3.98
C TYR A 202 1.92 -18.86 -4.94
N ASP A 203 0.97 -19.65 -4.43
CA ASP A 203 -0.24 -19.95 -5.20
C ASP A 203 -1.26 -18.82 -5.10
N TYR A 204 -1.24 -17.90 -6.05
CA TYR A 204 -2.20 -16.80 -6.16
C TYR A 204 -3.41 -17.12 -7.06
N SER A 205 -3.60 -18.39 -7.43
CA SER A 205 -4.76 -18.80 -8.21
C SER A 205 -6.07 -18.47 -7.51
N GLY A 206 -7.04 -17.93 -8.26
CA GLY A 206 -8.35 -17.50 -7.72
C GLY A 206 -8.39 -16.07 -7.19
N ILE A 207 -7.24 -15.38 -7.06
CA ILE A 207 -7.21 -13.94 -6.78
C ILE A 207 -7.59 -13.20 -8.06
N LYS A 208 -8.69 -12.43 -7.99
CA LYS A 208 -9.21 -11.69 -9.16
C LYS A 208 -8.57 -10.32 -9.31
N TYR A 209 -8.36 -9.63 -8.18
CA TYR A 209 -7.83 -8.28 -8.16
C TYR A 209 -6.68 -8.16 -7.17
N TRP A 210 -5.65 -7.44 -7.57
CA TRP A 210 -4.51 -7.12 -6.71
C TRP A 210 -4.23 -5.61 -6.74
N GLY A 211 -4.54 -4.91 -5.66
CA GLY A 211 -4.18 -3.51 -5.49
C GLY A 211 -2.76 -3.38 -4.95
N CYS A 212 -1.96 -2.50 -5.53
CA CYS A 212 -0.61 -2.17 -5.04
C CYS A 212 -0.31 -0.67 -5.19
N GLY A 213 0.87 -0.23 -4.75
CA GLY A 213 1.35 1.14 -4.76
C GLY A 213 2.86 1.25 -4.96
N HIS A 214 3.49 2.17 -4.22
CA HIS A 214 4.94 2.36 -4.08
C HIS A 214 5.67 2.93 -5.31
N THR A 215 5.32 2.54 -6.50
CA THR A 215 6.06 2.95 -7.71
C THR A 215 5.56 4.24 -8.35
N HIS A 216 4.47 4.80 -7.85
CA HIS A 216 3.82 6.03 -8.32
C HIS A 216 3.47 6.07 -9.82
N ASP A 217 3.49 4.94 -10.51
CA ASP A 217 3.05 4.83 -11.90
C ASP A 217 1.72 4.08 -11.96
N ALA A 218 0.69 4.72 -12.49
CA ALA A 218 -0.62 4.07 -12.63
C ALA A 218 -0.56 2.88 -13.58
N HIS A 219 -0.97 1.71 -13.08
CA HIS A 219 -0.97 0.47 -13.84
C HIS A 219 -2.30 -0.24 -13.72
N LYS A 220 -2.76 -0.77 -14.85
CA LYS A 220 -3.87 -1.73 -14.91
C LYS A 220 -3.53 -2.80 -15.91
N LEU A 221 -3.10 -3.96 -15.43
CA LEU A 221 -2.63 -5.04 -16.31
C LEU A 221 -3.06 -6.41 -15.77
N MET A 222 -3.13 -7.39 -16.67
CA MET A 222 -3.42 -8.79 -16.33
C MET A 222 -2.13 -9.57 -16.15
N ILE A 223 -2.04 -10.31 -15.05
CA ILE A 223 -0.99 -11.30 -14.81
C ILE A 223 -1.69 -12.63 -14.54
N GLY A 224 -1.63 -13.56 -15.51
CA GLY A 224 -2.53 -14.72 -15.50
C GLY A 224 -3.99 -14.26 -15.48
N ASP A 225 -4.77 -14.76 -14.50
CA ASP A 225 -6.18 -14.40 -14.30
C ASP A 225 -6.37 -13.26 -13.31
N THR A 226 -5.29 -12.72 -12.76
CA THR A 226 -5.31 -11.64 -11.77
C THR A 226 -5.17 -10.27 -12.44
N GLN A 227 -6.11 -9.35 -12.20
CA GLN A 227 -5.97 -7.96 -12.60
C GLN A 227 -5.22 -7.17 -11.53
N VAL A 228 -4.04 -6.67 -11.86
CA VAL A 228 -3.22 -5.84 -10.98
C VAL A 228 -3.54 -4.37 -11.22
N MET A 229 -3.74 -3.63 -10.14
CA MET A 229 -4.14 -2.23 -10.14
C MET A 229 -3.26 -1.40 -9.22
N LEU A 230 -2.66 -0.35 -9.77
CA LEU A 230 -1.90 0.66 -9.05
C LEU A 230 -2.45 2.04 -9.44
N ASN A 231 -3.14 2.69 -8.50
CA ASN A 231 -3.80 3.99 -8.70
C ASN A 231 -3.28 5.02 -7.70
N PRO A 232 -2.09 5.63 -7.95
CA PRO A 232 -1.47 6.54 -7.01
C PRO A 232 -2.03 7.97 -7.14
N LEU A 233 -2.18 8.66 -6.00
CA LEU A 233 -2.34 10.11 -6.00
C LEU A 233 -1.00 10.85 -6.13
N GLY A 234 0.09 10.19 -5.75
CA GLY A 234 1.47 10.69 -5.84
C GLY A 234 1.75 11.91 -4.96
N TYR A 235 2.90 12.53 -5.09
CA TYR A 235 3.26 13.73 -4.31
C TYR A 235 2.51 15.00 -4.74
N GLY A 236 1.87 14.99 -5.90
CA GLY A 236 1.11 16.14 -6.39
C GLY A 236 1.97 17.28 -6.93
N THR A 237 3.20 17.01 -7.32
CA THR A 237 4.05 17.98 -8.01
C THR A 237 3.60 18.17 -9.47
N HIS A 238 3.85 19.33 -10.06
CA HIS A 238 3.47 19.60 -11.46
C HIS A 238 4.16 18.67 -12.47
N GLU A 239 5.26 18.03 -12.08
CA GLU A 239 6.03 17.11 -12.92
C GLU A 239 5.54 15.65 -12.81
N GLU A 240 4.71 15.33 -11.80
CA GLU A 240 4.21 14.00 -11.55
C GLU A 240 2.83 13.82 -12.17
N ASN A 241 2.78 13.11 -13.30
CA ASN A 241 1.53 12.63 -13.86
C ASN A 241 1.55 11.10 -13.91
N PRO A 242 1.06 10.45 -12.84
CA PRO A 242 1.13 8.99 -12.70
C PRO A 242 0.37 8.24 -13.80
N TYR A 243 -0.59 8.89 -14.46
CA TYR A 243 -1.42 8.25 -15.48
C TYR A 243 -0.88 8.37 -16.91
N ALA A 244 0.09 9.27 -17.16
CA ALA A 244 0.52 9.60 -18.51
C ALA A 244 1.15 8.42 -19.25
N LEU A 245 1.90 7.56 -18.54
CA LEU A 245 2.64 6.47 -19.16
C LEU A 245 1.74 5.44 -19.83
N HIS A 246 0.55 5.18 -19.26
CA HIS A 246 -0.38 4.15 -19.73
C HIS A 246 -1.70 4.71 -20.27
N ASN A 247 -1.81 6.03 -20.38
CA ASN A 247 -3.04 6.72 -20.81
C ASN A 247 -4.28 6.30 -20.03
N LEU A 248 -4.13 6.20 -18.68
CA LEU A 248 -5.17 5.83 -17.73
C LEU A 248 -5.74 7.08 -17.04
N SER A 249 -6.85 6.89 -16.33
CA SER A 249 -7.47 7.86 -15.44
C SER A 249 -7.84 7.20 -14.10
N ALA A 250 -8.13 7.98 -13.08
CA ALA A 250 -8.54 7.44 -11.78
C ALA A 250 -9.80 6.55 -11.88
N ASP A 251 -10.70 6.82 -12.81
CA ASP A 251 -11.94 6.03 -13.00
C ASP A 251 -11.69 4.61 -13.54
N ASP A 252 -10.55 4.38 -14.20
CA ASP A 252 -10.16 3.06 -14.70
C ASP A 252 -9.94 2.02 -13.60
N PHE A 253 -9.78 2.47 -12.35
CA PHE A 253 -9.53 1.64 -11.18
C PHE A 253 -10.79 1.33 -10.36
N THR A 254 -11.94 1.38 -11.02
CA THR A 254 -13.24 1.00 -10.46
C THR A 254 -13.66 -0.38 -10.96
N VAL A 255 -14.16 -1.22 -10.06
CA VAL A 255 -14.65 -2.56 -10.40
C VAL A 255 -16.00 -2.84 -9.72
N GLU A 256 -16.82 -3.69 -10.34
CA GLU A 256 -18.02 -4.26 -9.73
C GLU A 256 -17.69 -5.66 -9.19
N ILE A 257 -17.89 -5.87 -7.90
CA ILE A 257 -17.61 -7.12 -7.18
C ILE A 257 -18.79 -7.62 -6.37
#